data_41b4717715e5458711b4e7bac94ddbe0
#
_entry.id   41b4717715e5458711b4e7bac94ddbe0
#
_cell.length_a   1.000
_cell.length_b   1.000
_cell.length_c   1.000
_cell.angle_alpha   90.00
_cell.angle_beta   90.00
_cell.angle_gamma   90.00
#
_symmetry.space_group_name_H-M   'P 1'
#
loop_
_entity.id
_entity.type
_entity.pdbx_description
1 polymer ?
#
loop_
_entity_poly.entity_id
_entity_poly.type
_entity_poly.pdbx_seq_one_letter_code
_entity_poly.pdbx_strand_id
1 'polypeptide(L)'
;MYVHGTHVAGIAINNNPYAEVMVARITFDHHAIPAPPTVEVAKKAADNYMATVKYFQDNNVRVVNMSWGWTLKEIEGMLEANGIGKDAEERSKLTRDIFDIYKNGLFNAIKSAPEILFITAAGNSDNDVTFDEVIPSLFDLPNLITVGAVDQAGEETGFTSFGESVDVHANGFEVNSYLPGGNTIEMSGTSMASPNVVNLAAKLLALDGSLTTSDLIELITGGAEKSDNGRINLINPMKSVELLKTVKKKS
;
A
#
# COMPACT_ATOMS: atom_id res chain seq x y z
N MET A 1 9.88 -7.03 -17.83
CA MET A 1 8.56 -7.68 -17.93
C MET A 1 7.65 -7.08 -16.84
N TYR A 2 6.47 -6.60 -17.19
CA TYR A 2 5.56 -5.94 -16.25
C TYR A 2 4.65 -6.97 -15.59
N VAL A 3 5.15 -7.63 -14.54
CA VAL A 3 4.44 -8.72 -13.87
C VAL A 3 3.86 -8.30 -12.52
N HIS A 4 4.46 -7.29 -11.88
CA HIS A 4 4.15 -6.91 -10.51
C HIS A 4 2.66 -6.63 -10.28
N GLY A 5 2.03 -5.78 -11.10
CA GLY A 5 0.62 -5.45 -10.95
C GLY A 5 -0.33 -6.65 -11.13
N THR A 6 -0.03 -7.56 -12.09
CA THR A 6 -0.82 -8.79 -12.27
C THR A 6 -0.69 -9.72 -11.07
N HIS A 7 0.53 -9.85 -10.55
CA HIS A 7 0.80 -10.67 -9.37
C HIS A 7 0.04 -10.15 -8.14
N VAL A 8 0.16 -8.86 -7.86
CA VAL A 8 -0.55 -8.17 -6.77
C VAL A 8 -2.07 -8.31 -6.90
N ALA A 9 -2.63 -8.06 -8.09
CA ALA A 9 -4.06 -8.20 -8.33
C ALA A 9 -4.55 -9.64 -8.08
N GLY A 10 -3.77 -10.63 -8.50
CA GLY A 10 -4.08 -12.04 -8.26
C GLY A 10 -4.16 -12.39 -6.78
N ILE A 11 -3.27 -11.86 -5.94
CA ILE A 11 -3.33 -12.04 -4.48
C ILE A 11 -4.60 -11.37 -3.92
N ALA A 12 -4.87 -10.12 -4.31
CA ALA A 12 -5.98 -9.33 -3.79
C ALA A 12 -7.35 -10.00 -3.98
N ILE A 13 -7.55 -10.75 -5.07
CA ILE A 13 -8.82 -11.43 -5.37
C ILE A 13 -8.80 -12.93 -5.10
N ASN A 14 -7.70 -13.48 -4.60
CA ASN A 14 -7.53 -14.92 -4.43
C ASN A 14 -8.69 -15.55 -3.62
N ASN A 15 -9.33 -16.56 -4.21
CA ASN A 15 -10.47 -17.25 -3.60
C ASN A 15 -11.62 -16.32 -3.17
N ASN A 16 -11.85 -15.21 -3.88
CA ASN A 16 -13.00 -14.34 -3.71
C ASN A 16 -13.75 -14.15 -5.05
N PRO A 17 -14.72 -14.99 -5.37
CA PRO A 17 -15.46 -14.92 -6.65
C PRO A 17 -16.37 -13.67 -6.76
N TYR A 18 -16.55 -12.93 -5.69
CA TYR A 18 -17.37 -11.70 -5.65
C TYR A 18 -16.55 -10.43 -5.84
N ALA A 19 -15.21 -10.54 -5.89
CA ALA A 19 -14.34 -9.39 -6.09
C ALA A 19 -14.27 -8.99 -7.56
N GLU A 20 -14.47 -7.72 -7.83
CA GLU A 20 -14.17 -7.08 -9.12
C GLU A 20 -12.90 -6.23 -8.98
N VAL A 21 -12.07 -6.17 -10.03
CA VAL A 21 -10.80 -5.47 -10.03
C VAL A 21 -10.84 -4.29 -10.98
N MET A 22 -10.56 -3.10 -10.43
CA MET A 22 -10.25 -1.90 -11.19
C MET A 22 -8.75 -1.61 -11.09
N VAL A 23 -8.09 -1.35 -12.22
CA VAL A 23 -6.65 -1.10 -12.27
C VAL A 23 -6.39 0.36 -12.62
N ALA A 24 -5.70 1.07 -11.73
CA ALA A 24 -5.13 2.39 -12.02
C ALA A 24 -3.63 2.24 -12.28
N ARG A 25 -3.18 2.66 -13.46
CA ARG A 25 -1.77 2.63 -13.83
C ARG A 25 -1.10 3.94 -13.42
N ILE A 26 -0.09 3.86 -12.54
CA ILE A 26 0.57 5.03 -11.94
C ILE A 26 1.87 5.44 -12.63
N THR A 27 2.46 4.58 -13.48
CA THR A 27 3.70 4.90 -14.20
C THR A 27 3.67 4.40 -15.63
N PHE A 28 4.28 5.17 -16.54
CA PHE A 28 4.41 4.88 -17.96
C PHE A 28 5.84 4.98 -18.47
N ASP A 29 6.75 5.46 -17.61
CA ASP A 29 8.16 5.57 -17.96
C ASP A 29 8.87 4.21 -17.79
N HIS A 30 9.58 3.82 -18.85
CA HIS A 30 10.27 2.53 -18.95
C HIS A 30 11.73 2.70 -19.35
N HIS A 31 12.24 3.92 -19.30
CA HIS A 31 13.64 4.19 -19.58
C HIS A 31 14.54 3.62 -18.48
N ALA A 32 15.77 3.26 -18.85
CA ALA A 32 16.76 2.77 -17.88
C ALA A 32 17.12 3.84 -16.84
N ILE A 33 17.09 5.11 -17.26
CA ILE A 33 17.16 6.28 -16.37
C ILE A 33 15.81 6.97 -16.51
N PRO A 34 14.96 6.95 -15.48
CA PRO A 34 13.67 7.64 -15.50
C PRO A 34 13.85 9.15 -15.74
N ALA A 35 12.86 9.77 -16.37
CA ALA A 35 12.83 11.23 -16.49
C ALA A 35 12.87 11.86 -15.08
N PRO A 36 13.63 12.94 -14.88
CA PRO A 36 13.77 13.53 -13.56
C PRO A 36 12.42 14.09 -13.10
N PRO A 37 12.08 13.91 -11.81
CA PRO A 37 10.93 14.59 -11.24
C PRO A 37 11.18 16.09 -11.23
N THR A 38 10.26 16.86 -11.81
CA THR A 38 10.25 18.32 -11.72
C THR A 38 9.08 18.78 -10.85
N VAL A 39 9.11 20.03 -10.42
CA VAL A 39 7.99 20.64 -9.67
C VAL A 39 6.68 20.55 -10.48
N GLU A 40 6.73 20.76 -11.80
CA GLU A 40 5.57 20.65 -12.69
C GLU A 40 5.05 19.21 -12.76
N VAL A 41 5.95 18.24 -12.89
CA VAL A 41 5.60 16.83 -12.91
C VAL A 41 4.98 16.42 -11.57
N ALA A 42 5.57 16.87 -10.44
CA ALA A 42 5.03 16.60 -9.11
C ALA A 42 3.62 17.20 -8.90
N LYS A 43 3.40 18.44 -9.35
CA LYS A 43 2.06 19.07 -9.31
C LYS A 43 1.05 18.28 -10.14
N LYS A 44 1.43 17.91 -11.37
CA LYS A 44 0.57 17.09 -12.23
C LYS A 44 0.25 15.73 -11.61
N ALA A 45 1.22 15.11 -10.92
CA ALA A 45 0.99 13.86 -10.20
C ALA A 45 0.01 14.06 -9.03
N ALA A 46 0.13 15.15 -8.26
CA ALA A 46 -0.80 15.49 -7.20
C ALA A 46 -2.24 15.66 -7.72
N ASP A 47 -2.42 16.34 -8.86
CA ASP A 47 -3.71 16.47 -9.53
C ASP A 47 -4.24 15.11 -10.01
N ASN A 48 -3.36 14.24 -10.53
CA ASN A 48 -3.71 12.91 -10.98
C ASN A 48 -4.12 11.99 -9.81
N TYR A 49 -3.48 12.09 -8.63
CA TYR A 49 -3.90 11.35 -7.44
C TYR A 49 -5.34 11.72 -7.05
N MET A 50 -5.64 13.00 -7.01
CA MET A 50 -6.98 13.49 -6.70
C MET A 50 -8.01 13.02 -7.74
N ALA A 51 -7.69 13.12 -9.02
CA ALA A 51 -8.56 12.67 -10.11
C ALA A 51 -8.78 11.14 -10.06
N THR A 52 -7.74 10.37 -9.72
CA THR A 52 -7.82 8.91 -9.60
C THR A 52 -8.70 8.51 -8.43
N VAL A 53 -8.53 9.14 -7.27
CA VAL A 53 -9.37 8.86 -6.08
C VAL A 53 -10.82 9.23 -6.36
N LYS A 54 -11.07 10.38 -7.01
CA LYS A 54 -12.43 10.73 -7.44
C LYS A 54 -13.03 9.69 -8.39
N TYR A 55 -12.25 9.18 -9.33
CA TYR A 55 -12.69 8.12 -10.23
C TYR A 55 -13.05 6.83 -9.47
N PHE A 56 -12.28 6.49 -8.44
CA PHE A 56 -12.61 5.36 -7.56
C PHE A 56 -13.93 5.59 -6.82
N GLN A 57 -14.18 6.78 -6.28
CA GLN A 57 -15.43 7.16 -5.63
C GLN A 57 -16.63 7.02 -6.59
N ASP A 58 -16.49 7.57 -7.81
CA ASP A 58 -17.54 7.57 -8.83
C ASP A 58 -17.88 6.14 -9.33
N ASN A 59 -16.97 5.17 -9.11
CA ASN A 59 -17.16 3.76 -9.47
C ASN A 59 -17.35 2.84 -8.25
N ASN A 60 -17.66 3.40 -7.08
CA ASN A 60 -17.95 2.64 -5.86
C ASN A 60 -16.83 1.68 -5.43
N VAL A 61 -15.57 2.04 -5.68
CA VAL A 61 -14.42 1.29 -5.16
C VAL A 61 -14.43 1.36 -3.63
N ARG A 62 -14.30 0.22 -2.98
CA ARG A 62 -14.34 0.11 -1.52
C ARG A 62 -12.98 -0.10 -0.89
N VAL A 63 -12.07 -0.75 -1.59
CA VAL A 63 -10.72 -1.06 -1.10
C VAL A 63 -9.70 -0.80 -2.19
N VAL A 64 -8.61 -0.10 -1.87
CA VAL A 64 -7.52 0.21 -2.80
C VAL A 64 -6.21 -0.37 -2.29
N ASN A 65 -5.51 -1.11 -3.14
CA ASN A 65 -4.15 -1.59 -2.86
C ASN A 65 -3.09 -0.66 -3.43
N MET A 66 -2.12 -0.29 -2.62
CA MET A 66 -0.97 0.53 -3.01
C MET A 66 0.34 -0.21 -2.68
N SER A 67 0.71 -1.18 -3.55
CA SER A 67 1.99 -1.89 -3.43
C SER A 67 3.12 -1.11 -4.10
N TRP A 68 3.27 0.16 -3.74
CA TRP A 68 4.27 1.09 -4.24
C TRP A 68 4.49 2.22 -3.24
N GLY A 69 5.60 2.90 -3.35
CA GLY A 69 5.93 4.04 -2.49
C GLY A 69 7.07 4.86 -3.08
N TRP A 70 7.35 5.98 -2.45
CA TRP A 70 8.45 6.87 -2.76
C TRP A 70 9.15 7.31 -1.49
N THR A 71 10.46 7.49 -1.58
CA THR A 71 11.28 8.08 -0.51
C THR A 71 11.92 9.37 -0.99
N LEU A 72 12.28 10.23 -0.05
CA LEU A 72 13.08 11.42 -0.35
C LEU A 72 14.37 11.05 -1.09
N LYS A 73 15.05 9.99 -0.63
CA LYS A 73 16.32 9.51 -1.19
C LYS A 73 16.19 9.05 -2.64
N GLU A 74 15.08 8.42 -3.01
CA GLU A 74 14.85 8.00 -4.40
C GLU A 74 14.70 9.21 -5.32
N ILE A 75 13.99 10.26 -4.90
CA ILE A 75 13.86 11.51 -5.66
C ILE A 75 15.23 12.17 -5.82
N GLU A 76 16.02 12.26 -4.74
CA GLU A 76 17.37 12.80 -4.79
C GLU A 76 18.27 12.03 -5.77
N GLY A 77 18.22 10.71 -5.72
CA GLY A 77 18.96 9.83 -6.65
C GLY A 77 18.55 10.03 -8.11
N MET A 78 17.26 10.25 -8.39
CA MET A 78 16.80 10.55 -9.74
C MET A 78 17.30 11.91 -10.24
N LEU A 79 17.33 12.93 -9.39
CA LEU A 79 17.88 14.25 -9.73
C LEU A 79 19.38 14.15 -9.98
N GLU A 80 20.12 13.43 -9.13
CA GLU A 80 21.56 13.21 -9.28
C GLU A 80 21.90 12.46 -10.58
N ALA A 81 21.18 11.37 -10.88
CA ALA A 81 21.37 10.59 -12.11
C ALA A 81 21.14 11.41 -13.40
N ASN A 82 20.34 12.46 -13.31
CA ASN A 82 20.06 13.38 -14.41
C ASN A 82 20.90 14.67 -14.38
N GLY A 83 21.87 14.77 -13.46
CA GLY A 83 22.75 15.94 -13.32
C GLY A 83 22.05 17.24 -12.91
N ILE A 84 20.93 17.13 -12.17
CA ILE A 84 20.12 18.26 -11.71
C ILE A 84 20.58 18.72 -10.34
N GLY A 85 20.68 20.05 -10.17
CA GLY A 85 21.27 20.72 -9.01
C GLY A 85 22.76 20.99 -9.25
N LYS A 86 23.17 22.25 -9.10
CA LYS A 86 24.58 22.69 -9.30
C LYS A 86 25.51 22.10 -8.24
N ASP A 87 24.96 21.82 -7.05
CA ASP A 87 25.64 21.24 -5.90
C ASP A 87 24.66 20.41 -5.06
N ALA A 88 25.17 19.76 -4.02
CA ALA A 88 24.37 18.90 -3.15
C ALA A 88 23.29 19.69 -2.37
N GLU A 89 23.57 20.94 -2.00
CA GLU A 89 22.63 21.78 -1.24
C GLU A 89 21.41 22.16 -2.10
N GLU A 90 21.65 22.63 -3.32
CA GLU A 90 20.57 22.94 -4.25
C GLU A 90 19.76 21.70 -4.62
N ARG A 91 20.42 20.56 -4.84
CA ARG A 91 19.75 19.28 -5.14
C ARG A 91 18.88 18.83 -3.96
N SER A 92 19.40 18.87 -2.72
CA SER A 92 18.63 18.49 -1.53
C SER A 92 17.41 19.39 -1.33
N LYS A 93 17.53 20.69 -1.54
CA LYS A 93 16.39 21.61 -1.47
C LYS A 93 15.33 21.30 -2.53
N LEU A 94 15.75 21.09 -3.78
CA LEU A 94 14.82 20.74 -4.86
C LEU A 94 14.15 19.40 -4.60
N THR A 95 14.90 18.41 -4.08
CA THR A 95 14.35 17.12 -3.65
C THR A 95 13.23 17.30 -2.64
N ARG A 96 13.45 18.12 -1.60
CA ARG A 96 12.44 18.40 -0.57
C ARG A 96 11.21 19.06 -1.17
N ASP A 97 11.38 20.09 -1.98
CA ASP A 97 10.27 20.80 -2.61
C ASP A 97 9.40 19.86 -3.48
N ILE A 98 10.04 18.98 -4.26
CA ILE A 98 9.35 18.01 -5.10
C ILE A 98 8.66 16.93 -4.26
N PHE A 99 9.37 16.38 -3.26
CA PHE A 99 8.82 15.35 -2.37
C PHE A 99 7.60 15.84 -1.62
N ASP A 100 7.64 17.06 -1.08
CA ASP A 100 6.52 17.62 -0.32
C ASP A 100 5.27 17.82 -1.21
N ILE A 101 5.44 18.12 -2.50
CA ILE A 101 4.31 18.18 -3.44
C ILE A 101 3.68 16.80 -3.63
N TYR A 102 4.48 15.75 -3.86
CA TYR A 102 3.99 14.37 -3.97
C TYR A 102 3.31 13.93 -2.67
N LYS A 103 3.97 14.13 -1.53
CA LYS A 103 3.49 13.77 -0.20
C LYS A 103 2.13 14.41 0.11
N ASN A 104 2.06 15.74 -0.03
CA ASN A 104 0.83 16.47 0.27
C ASN A 104 -0.29 16.14 -0.72
N GLY A 105 0.03 15.99 -2.00
CA GLY A 105 -0.94 15.60 -3.03
C GLY A 105 -1.57 14.25 -2.74
N LEU A 106 -0.75 13.24 -2.45
CA LEU A 106 -1.22 11.89 -2.14
C LEU A 106 -1.98 11.83 -0.81
N PHE A 107 -1.46 12.49 0.23
CA PHE A 107 -2.14 12.59 1.53
C PHE A 107 -3.55 13.19 1.40
N ASN A 108 -3.67 14.32 0.69
CA ASN A 108 -4.97 14.97 0.48
C ASN A 108 -5.92 14.12 -0.36
N ALA A 109 -5.41 13.41 -1.37
CA ALA A 109 -6.21 12.51 -2.19
C ALA A 109 -6.81 11.37 -1.36
N ILE A 110 -5.99 10.66 -0.56
CA ILE A 110 -6.47 9.59 0.33
C ILE A 110 -7.46 10.13 1.36
N LYS A 111 -7.14 11.23 2.00
CA LYS A 111 -7.99 11.88 3.01
C LYS A 111 -9.35 12.32 2.46
N SER A 112 -9.44 12.63 1.16
CA SER A 112 -10.69 13.09 0.53
C SER A 112 -11.73 11.99 0.34
N ALA A 113 -11.36 10.71 0.52
CA ALA A 113 -12.23 9.55 0.31
C ALA A 113 -12.31 8.65 1.56
N PRO A 114 -12.93 9.14 2.66
CA PRO A 114 -12.99 8.38 3.92
C PRO A 114 -13.80 7.09 3.81
N GLU A 115 -14.64 6.93 2.79
CA GLU A 115 -15.42 5.73 2.50
C GLU A 115 -14.62 4.63 1.80
N ILE A 116 -13.40 4.91 1.33
CA ILE A 116 -12.50 3.95 0.71
C ILE A 116 -11.42 3.56 1.71
N LEU A 117 -11.22 2.27 1.92
CA LEU A 117 -10.08 1.74 2.66
C LEU A 117 -8.87 1.66 1.73
N PHE A 118 -7.82 2.40 2.04
CA PHE A 118 -6.53 2.31 1.38
C PHE A 118 -5.62 1.36 2.15
N ILE A 119 -4.89 0.49 1.46
CA ILE A 119 -3.96 -0.46 2.06
C ILE A 119 -2.64 -0.35 1.33
N THR A 120 -1.56 -0.06 2.06
CA THR A 120 -0.24 0.19 1.49
C THR A 120 0.82 -0.77 2.02
N ALA A 121 1.83 -1.02 1.20
CA ALA A 121 3.01 -1.77 1.58
C ALA A 121 3.97 -0.89 2.42
N ALA A 122 4.55 -1.41 3.49
CA ALA A 122 5.46 -0.66 4.35
C ALA A 122 6.78 -0.27 3.65
N GLY A 123 7.28 -1.10 2.74
CA GLY A 123 8.57 -0.94 2.07
C GLY A 123 9.48 -2.15 2.29
N ASN A 124 10.58 -2.24 1.51
CA ASN A 124 11.46 -3.40 1.48
C ASN A 124 12.92 -3.04 1.75
N SER A 125 13.17 -2.07 2.61
CA SER A 125 14.52 -1.54 2.88
C SER A 125 15.01 -1.77 4.30
N ASP A 126 14.28 -2.58 5.10
CA ASP A 126 14.58 -2.82 6.53
C ASP A 126 14.84 -1.50 7.29
N ASN A 127 13.96 -0.52 7.07
CA ASN A 127 14.08 0.84 7.60
C ASN A 127 12.82 1.28 8.33
N ASP A 128 12.96 2.30 9.18
CA ASP A 128 11.83 2.96 9.81
C ASP A 128 11.13 3.88 8.80
N VAL A 129 9.86 3.58 8.49
CA VAL A 129 9.08 4.29 7.46
C VAL A 129 8.83 5.76 7.80
N THR A 130 8.81 6.10 9.09
CA THR A 130 8.61 7.47 9.55
C THR A 130 9.90 8.27 9.47
N PHE A 131 11.01 7.67 9.91
CA PHE A 131 12.33 8.30 9.88
C PHE A 131 12.81 8.57 8.45
N ASP A 132 12.63 7.59 7.55
CA ASP A 132 13.06 7.70 6.15
C ASP A 132 11.99 8.32 5.23
N GLU A 133 10.90 8.79 5.81
CA GLU A 133 9.78 9.43 5.09
C GLU A 133 9.27 8.62 3.89
N VAL A 134 8.91 7.36 4.12
CA VAL A 134 8.35 6.49 3.06
C VAL A 134 6.87 6.82 2.84
N ILE A 135 6.50 7.38 1.70
CA ILE A 135 5.09 7.64 1.36
C ILE A 135 4.52 6.52 0.47
N PRO A 136 3.24 6.10 0.67
CA PRO A 136 2.27 6.60 1.68
C PRO A 136 2.37 5.94 3.06
N SER A 137 3.32 5.04 3.31
CA SER A 137 3.41 4.20 4.52
C SER A 137 3.54 4.98 5.82
N LEU A 138 4.11 6.20 5.76
CA LEU A 138 4.24 7.09 6.93
C LEU A 138 2.93 7.83 7.30
N PHE A 139 1.89 7.75 6.47
CA PHE A 139 0.68 8.56 6.71
C PHE A 139 -0.15 7.97 7.85
N ASP A 140 -0.54 8.82 8.77
CA ASP A 140 -1.57 8.53 9.78
C ASP A 140 -2.91 9.07 9.29
N LEU A 141 -3.73 8.18 8.72
CA LEU A 141 -5.06 8.50 8.18
C LEU A 141 -6.08 7.44 8.60
N PRO A 142 -7.30 7.85 8.99
CA PRO A 142 -8.32 6.94 9.52
C PRO A 142 -8.88 5.95 8.47
N ASN A 143 -8.48 6.06 7.23
CA ASN A 143 -8.87 5.19 6.13
C ASN A 143 -7.67 4.53 5.43
N LEU A 144 -6.53 4.41 6.12
CA LEU A 144 -5.32 3.80 5.62
C LEU A 144 -4.85 2.69 6.58
N ILE A 145 -4.38 1.58 6.02
CA ILE A 145 -3.65 0.51 6.71
C ILE A 145 -2.29 0.35 6.05
N THR A 146 -1.22 0.38 6.83
CA THR A 146 0.15 0.07 6.39
C THR A 146 0.51 -1.36 6.78
N VAL A 147 1.06 -2.12 5.81
CA VAL A 147 1.28 -3.57 5.94
C VAL A 147 2.76 -3.93 5.85
N GLY A 148 3.28 -4.53 6.92
CA GLY A 148 4.59 -5.18 6.96
C GLY A 148 4.53 -6.62 6.46
N ALA A 149 5.70 -7.22 6.19
CA ALA A 149 5.81 -8.56 5.66
C ALA A 149 6.36 -9.55 6.69
N VAL A 150 5.70 -10.70 6.79
CA VAL A 150 6.20 -11.91 7.45
C VAL A 150 6.38 -13.03 6.43
N ASP A 151 7.05 -14.10 6.82
CA ASP A 151 7.12 -15.34 6.06
C ASP A 151 5.92 -16.26 6.36
N GLN A 152 5.97 -17.50 5.85
CA GLN A 152 4.92 -18.50 6.04
C GLN A 152 4.82 -19.03 7.48
N ALA A 153 5.88 -18.87 8.28
CA ALA A 153 5.88 -19.21 9.69
C ALA A 153 5.35 -18.08 10.59
N GLY A 154 5.11 -16.91 10.01
CA GLY A 154 4.71 -15.70 10.73
C GLY A 154 5.88 -14.92 11.32
N GLU A 155 7.12 -15.26 10.93
CA GLU A 155 8.32 -14.55 11.33
C GLU A 155 8.57 -13.33 10.45
N GLU A 156 9.07 -12.26 11.04
CA GLU A 156 9.37 -11.01 10.33
C GLU A 156 10.43 -11.24 9.24
N THR A 157 10.15 -10.80 8.02
CA THR A 157 11.14 -10.91 6.93
C THR A 157 12.23 -9.87 7.09
N GLY A 158 13.48 -10.24 6.74
CA GLY A 158 14.64 -9.35 6.88
C GLY A 158 14.65 -8.15 5.94
N PHE A 159 13.65 -8.00 5.07
CA PHE A 159 13.53 -6.84 4.17
C PHE A 159 12.40 -5.89 4.58
N THR A 160 11.45 -6.32 5.43
CA THR A 160 10.28 -5.48 5.70
C THR A 160 10.67 -4.19 6.40
N SER A 161 10.19 -3.06 5.88
CA SER A 161 10.25 -1.81 6.62
C SER A 161 9.28 -1.84 7.80
N PHE A 162 9.57 -1.08 8.83
CA PHE A 162 8.89 -1.10 10.13
C PHE A 162 8.65 0.32 10.65
N GLY A 163 7.99 0.45 11.80
CA GLY A 163 7.72 1.73 12.46
C GLY A 163 6.32 1.78 13.07
N GLU A 164 6.02 2.86 13.78
CA GLU A 164 4.74 3.05 14.48
C GLU A 164 3.54 3.11 13.52
N SER A 165 3.77 3.52 12.28
CA SER A 165 2.73 3.57 11.24
C SER A 165 2.45 2.22 10.58
N VAL A 166 3.17 1.13 10.91
CA VAL A 166 2.87 -0.21 10.40
C VAL A 166 1.80 -0.85 11.29
N ASP A 167 0.58 -0.94 10.77
CA ASP A 167 -0.60 -1.39 11.54
C ASP A 167 -0.67 -2.90 11.70
N VAL A 168 -0.43 -3.62 10.60
CA VAL A 168 -0.55 -5.08 10.55
C VAL A 168 0.53 -5.71 9.67
N HIS A 169 0.68 -7.02 9.80
CA HIS A 169 1.59 -7.82 9.00
C HIS A 169 0.82 -8.94 8.29
N ALA A 170 1.29 -9.31 7.10
CA ALA A 170 0.77 -10.45 6.34
C ALA A 170 1.92 -11.19 5.63
N ASN A 171 1.66 -12.42 5.15
CA ASN A 171 2.67 -13.14 4.38
C ASN A 171 3.07 -12.33 3.13
N GLY A 172 4.36 -12.03 3.05
CA GLY A 172 4.99 -11.35 1.92
C GLY A 172 6.22 -12.09 1.39
N PHE A 173 6.45 -13.36 1.82
CA PHE A 173 7.58 -14.16 1.41
C PHE A 173 7.15 -15.36 0.56
N GLU A 174 7.75 -15.50 -0.63
CA GLU A 174 7.47 -16.59 -1.59
C GLU A 174 5.96 -16.77 -1.86
N VAL A 175 5.27 -15.65 -2.07
CA VAL A 175 3.84 -15.64 -2.34
C VAL A 175 3.59 -15.98 -3.80
N ASN A 176 2.91 -17.10 -4.06
CA ASN A 176 2.59 -17.54 -5.41
C ASN A 176 1.38 -16.79 -5.97
N SER A 177 1.51 -16.20 -7.17
CA SER A 177 0.41 -15.53 -7.87
C SER A 177 0.66 -15.44 -9.37
N TYR A 178 -0.29 -14.85 -10.09
CA TYR A 178 -0.34 -14.88 -11.55
C TYR A 178 0.65 -13.94 -12.24
N LEU A 179 1.12 -14.41 -13.39
CA LEU A 179 1.77 -13.63 -14.43
C LEU A 179 0.78 -13.29 -15.57
N PRO A 180 1.05 -12.27 -16.39
CA PRO A 180 0.36 -12.11 -17.66
C PRO A 180 0.47 -13.39 -18.50
N GLY A 181 -0.68 -13.91 -18.95
CA GLY A 181 -0.74 -15.17 -19.69
C GLY A 181 -1.12 -16.40 -18.86
N GLY A 182 -1.36 -16.25 -17.55
CA GLY A 182 -1.97 -17.28 -16.70
C GLY A 182 -1.00 -18.21 -15.97
N ASN A 183 0.30 -18.12 -16.24
CA ASN A 183 1.30 -18.81 -15.42
C ASN A 183 1.40 -18.15 -14.04
N THR A 184 2.01 -18.84 -13.08
CA THR A 184 2.26 -18.32 -11.74
C THR A 184 3.75 -18.28 -11.40
N ILE A 185 4.11 -17.42 -10.45
CA ILE A 185 5.46 -17.29 -9.90
C ILE A 185 5.37 -16.90 -8.43
N GLU A 186 6.38 -17.29 -7.67
CA GLU A 186 6.58 -16.80 -6.30
C GLU A 186 7.34 -15.48 -6.32
N MET A 187 6.83 -14.50 -5.56
CA MET A 187 7.50 -13.22 -5.33
C MET A 187 7.50 -12.88 -3.85
N SER A 188 8.53 -12.14 -3.43
CA SER A 188 8.67 -11.67 -2.05
C SER A 188 8.72 -10.15 -1.98
N GLY A 189 8.09 -9.57 -0.95
CA GLY A 189 8.04 -8.14 -0.70
C GLY A 189 6.80 -7.76 0.11
N THR A 190 6.84 -6.61 0.75
CA THR A 190 5.64 -6.00 1.37
C THR A 190 4.56 -5.71 0.32
N SER A 191 4.95 -5.61 -0.96
CA SER A 191 4.04 -5.56 -2.10
C SER A 191 3.14 -6.80 -2.23
N MET A 192 3.52 -7.95 -1.68
CA MET A 192 2.74 -9.19 -1.64
C MET A 192 1.98 -9.32 -0.33
N ALA A 193 2.48 -8.74 0.75
CA ALA A 193 1.78 -8.69 2.04
C ALA A 193 0.54 -7.79 1.98
N SER A 194 0.66 -6.58 1.43
CA SER A 194 -0.44 -5.61 1.32
C SER A 194 -1.69 -6.20 0.63
N PRO A 195 -1.62 -6.84 -0.55
CA PRO A 195 -2.80 -7.41 -1.19
C PRO A 195 -3.41 -8.60 -0.45
N ASN A 196 -2.71 -9.27 0.48
CA ASN A 196 -3.32 -10.25 1.38
C ASN A 196 -4.29 -9.58 2.37
N VAL A 197 -3.96 -8.38 2.84
CA VAL A 197 -4.88 -7.58 3.67
C VAL A 197 -6.05 -7.05 2.85
N VAL A 198 -5.82 -6.63 1.60
CA VAL A 198 -6.90 -6.28 0.64
C VAL A 198 -7.85 -7.46 0.43
N ASN A 199 -7.32 -8.68 0.26
CA ASN A 199 -8.10 -9.89 0.11
C ASN A 199 -9.00 -10.15 1.34
N LEU A 200 -8.46 -9.96 2.55
CA LEU A 200 -9.24 -10.06 3.78
C LEU A 200 -10.37 -9.01 3.82
N ALA A 201 -10.05 -7.74 3.55
CA ALA A 201 -11.06 -6.66 3.50
C ALA A 201 -12.16 -6.95 2.48
N ALA A 202 -11.79 -7.38 1.27
CA ALA A 202 -12.75 -7.73 0.22
C ALA A 202 -13.63 -8.92 0.58
N LYS A 203 -13.10 -9.93 1.29
CA LYS A 203 -13.89 -11.06 1.80
C LYS A 203 -14.84 -10.67 2.92
N LEU A 204 -14.43 -9.76 3.82
CA LEU A 204 -15.33 -9.22 4.84
C LEU A 204 -16.49 -8.45 4.20
N LEU A 205 -16.23 -7.63 3.16
CA LEU A 205 -17.26 -6.96 2.37
C LEU A 205 -18.19 -7.92 1.61
N ALA A 206 -17.66 -9.04 1.13
CA ALA A 206 -18.49 -10.08 0.51
C ALA A 206 -19.43 -10.77 1.52
N LEU A 207 -19.03 -10.84 2.79
CA LEU A 207 -19.86 -11.35 3.89
C LEU A 207 -20.87 -10.30 4.40
N ASP A 208 -20.49 -9.02 4.34
CA ASP A 208 -21.33 -7.88 4.72
C ASP A 208 -20.97 -6.62 3.94
N GLY A 209 -21.71 -6.34 2.89
CA GLY A 209 -21.50 -5.15 2.05
C GLY A 209 -21.80 -3.81 2.73
N SER A 210 -22.41 -3.82 3.92
CA SER A 210 -22.73 -2.60 4.68
C SER A 210 -21.59 -2.12 5.57
N LEU A 211 -20.50 -2.88 5.73
CA LEU A 211 -19.34 -2.50 6.54
C LEU A 211 -18.75 -1.17 6.06
N THR A 212 -18.52 -0.28 6.99
CA THR A 212 -17.80 0.97 6.76
C THR A 212 -16.30 0.75 6.73
N THR A 213 -15.54 1.75 6.31
CA THR A 213 -14.06 1.73 6.37
C THR A 213 -13.58 1.53 7.81
N SER A 214 -14.20 2.19 8.79
CA SER A 214 -13.87 2.01 10.20
C SER A 214 -14.13 0.59 10.68
N ASP A 215 -15.26 -0.02 10.28
CA ASP A 215 -15.57 -1.41 10.63
C ASP A 215 -14.53 -2.38 10.07
N LEU A 216 -14.11 -2.17 8.80
CA LEU A 216 -13.07 -3.00 8.18
C LEU A 216 -11.74 -2.90 8.93
N ILE A 217 -11.30 -1.69 9.29
CA ILE A 217 -10.08 -1.48 10.07
C ILE A 217 -10.18 -2.18 11.43
N GLU A 218 -11.28 -1.98 12.16
CA GLU A 218 -11.50 -2.61 13.46
C GLU A 218 -11.50 -4.14 13.37
N LEU A 219 -12.14 -4.72 12.35
CA LEU A 219 -12.17 -6.17 12.15
C LEU A 219 -10.80 -6.74 11.77
N ILE A 220 -10.02 -6.03 10.95
CA ILE A 220 -8.70 -6.47 10.50
C ILE A 220 -7.69 -6.37 11.64
N THR A 221 -7.59 -5.19 12.28
CA THR A 221 -6.60 -4.94 13.35
C THR A 221 -6.98 -5.62 14.64
N GLY A 222 -8.26 -5.65 15.00
CA GLY A 222 -8.77 -6.34 16.20
C GLY A 222 -8.73 -7.86 16.08
N GLY A 223 -8.78 -8.41 14.85
CA GLY A 223 -8.60 -9.84 14.59
C GLY A 223 -7.14 -10.26 14.52
N ALA A 224 -6.20 -9.33 14.42
CA ALA A 224 -4.79 -9.66 14.28
C ALA A 224 -4.17 -10.25 15.57
N GLU A 225 -3.11 -11.02 15.40
CA GLU A 225 -2.37 -11.66 16.48
C GLU A 225 -1.03 -10.98 16.69
N LYS A 226 -0.81 -10.50 17.91
CA LYS A 226 0.46 -9.89 18.29
C LYS A 226 1.48 -10.95 18.63
N SER A 227 2.72 -10.80 18.13
CA SER A 227 3.86 -11.58 18.59
C SER A 227 4.23 -11.25 20.04
N ASP A 228 4.95 -12.15 20.71
CA ASP A 228 5.34 -11.99 22.11
C ASP A 228 6.13 -10.70 22.39
N ASN A 229 6.95 -10.27 21.43
CA ASN A 229 7.72 -9.03 21.50
C ASN A 229 6.92 -7.79 21.07
N GLY A 230 5.66 -7.97 20.62
CA GLY A 230 4.77 -6.91 20.19
C GLY A 230 5.12 -6.25 18.86
N ARG A 231 6.17 -6.71 18.15
CA ARG A 231 6.65 -6.12 16.90
C ARG A 231 5.80 -6.50 15.69
N ILE A 232 5.27 -7.73 15.67
CA ILE A 232 4.41 -8.23 14.61
C ILE A 232 2.96 -8.16 15.09
N ASN A 233 2.08 -7.75 14.19
CA ASN A 233 0.63 -7.78 14.36
C ASN A 233 0.05 -8.53 13.16
N LEU A 234 0.11 -9.88 13.19
CA LEU A 234 -0.22 -10.73 12.05
C LEU A 234 -1.73 -10.82 11.84
N ILE A 235 -2.22 -10.52 10.63
CA ILE A 235 -3.64 -10.68 10.31
C ILE A 235 -4.10 -12.11 10.53
N ASN A 236 -5.30 -12.28 11.10
CA ASN A 236 -5.95 -13.57 11.24
C ASN A 236 -7.37 -13.51 10.65
N PRO A 237 -7.57 -13.99 9.39
CA PRO A 237 -8.87 -13.95 8.74
C PRO A 237 -9.99 -14.64 9.51
N MET A 238 -9.68 -15.73 10.22
CA MET A 238 -10.68 -16.46 11.00
C MET A 238 -11.19 -15.63 12.16
N LYS A 239 -10.28 -15.00 12.92
CA LYS A 239 -10.66 -14.09 14.02
C LYS A 239 -11.43 -12.87 13.54
N SER A 240 -11.03 -12.28 12.41
CA SER A 240 -11.76 -11.15 11.81
C SER A 240 -13.22 -11.54 11.47
N VAL A 241 -13.44 -12.73 10.92
CA VAL A 241 -14.79 -13.25 10.64
C VAL A 241 -15.56 -13.57 11.92
N GLU A 242 -14.91 -14.08 12.97
CA GLU A 242 -15.54 -14.31 14.28
C GLU A 242 -16.00 -13.00 14.94
N LEU A 243 -15.17 -11.96 14.87
CA LEU A 243 -15.52 -10.62 15.34
C LEU A 243 -16.74 -10.08 14.58
N LEU A 244 -16.77 -10.18 13.25
CA LEU A 244 -17.90 -9.77 12.43
C LEU A 244 -19.21 -10.43 12.89
N LYS A 245 -19.19 -11.77 13.15
CA LYS A 245 -20.36 -12.50 13.63
C LYS A 245 -20.81 -12.01 15.03
N THR A 246 -19.88 -11.56 15.84
CA THR A 246 -20.17 -11.08 17.20
C THR A 246 -20.83 -9.71 17.19
N VAL A 247 -20.38 -8.82 16.31
CA VAL A 247 -20.96 -7.48 16.10
C VAL A 247 -22.40 -7.62 15.58
N LYS A 248 -22.65 -8.48 14.59
CA LYS A 248 -23.99 -8.74 14.03
C LYS A 248 -25.00 -9.31 15.03
N LYS A 249 -24.56 -9.99 16.08
CA LYS A 249 -25.48 -10.51 17.13
C LYS A 249 -25.93 -9.45 18.14
N LYS A 250 -25.25 -8.29 18.16
CA LYS A 250 -25.54 -7.19 19.09
C LYS A 250 -26.37 -6.05 18.47
N SER A 251 -26.46 -6.00 17.15
CA SER A 251 -27.31 -5.10 16.35
C SER A 251 -28.64 -5.77 16.00
#